data_51e556e39ec667bdd81e274b46ba453d
#
_entry.id   51e556e39ec667bdd81e274b46ba453d
#
_cell.length_a   1.000
_cell.length_b   1.000
_cell.length_c   1.000
_cell.angle_alpha   90.00
_cell.angle_beta   90.00
_cell.angle_gamma   90.00
#
_symmetry.space_group_name_H-M   'P 1'
#
loop_
_entity.id
_entity.type
_entity.pdbx_description
1 polymer ?
#
loop_
_entity_poly.entity_id
_entity_poly.type
_entity_poly.pdbx_seq_one_letter_code
_entity_poly.pdbx_strand_id
1 'polypeptide(L)'
;NWEKQNYALKGGAIYQIKNFDFGIITTYGNQSAFRKSDPRPEINTAEYSGKILAGYTYKNHQISAFGGAGTQKDNHQVMAVNEYINAPANDEYFVRFSNGYGRQIYFNSFSKFLYKTDSKTFGGGYRFQNNNSAFFANYHYQKSMENLFAKDANGQVFFDENLVAYKYRLITHHADFSYLHQKNEHLFYSEIALNSITGDNYNAIEQGQNYRMTLDEANFRSIYQKTEGKKVKLGLTTQITLQDFSATDLLGVTEKKVKNLSLNIKASKDLYYSPDTKLNLETGINAYFPINSSLSYTKVSSTNVIYEGVIKN
;
A
#
# COMPACT_ATOMS: atom_id res chain seq x y z
N ASN A 1 18.89 -9.42 -15.32
CA ASN A 1 18.53 -9.81 -13.96
C ASN A 1 18.74 -8.64 -13.00
N TRP A 2 17.78 -8.42 -12.08
CA TRP A 2 17.91 -7.45 -11.01
C TRP A 2 18.58 -8.10 -9.81
N GLU A 3 19.54 -7.40 -9.22
CA GLU A 3 20.07 -7.72 -7.90
C GLU A 3 19.39 -6.83 -6.87
N LYS A 4 18.99 -7.43 -5.74
CA LYS A 4 18.30 -6.73 -4.66
C LYS A 4 18.96 -7.05 -3.34
N GLN A 5 19.16 -6.02 -2.53
CA GLN A 5 19.60 -6.11 -1.16
C GLN A 5 18.59 -5.38 -0.29
N ASN A 6 18.21 -5.98 0.82
CA ASN A 6 17.26 -5.38 1.75
C ASN A 6 17.74 -5.65 3.18
N TYR A 7 17.87 -4.59 3.94
CA TYR A 7 18.22 -4.60 5.36
C TYR A 7 17.09 -3.93 6.13
N ALA A 8 16.53 -4.63 7.10
CA ALA A 8 15.49 -4.09 7.96
C ALA A 8 15.85 -4.35 9.42
N LEU A 9 15.79 -3.31 10.23
CA LEU A 9 15.95 -3.37 11.68
C LEU A 9 14.68 -2.80 12.31
N LYS A 10 14.06 -3.59 13.20
CA LYS A 10 12.92 -3.15 14.00
C LYS A 10 13.22 -3.39 15.45
N GLY A 11 13.08 -2.37 16.27
CA GLY A 11 13.25 -2.46 17.71
C GLY A 11 12.11 -1.75 18.44
N GLY A 12 11.90 -2.11 19.69
CA GLY A 12 10.90 -1.46 20.50
C GLY A 12 10.95 -1.91 21.94
N ALA A 13 10.28 -1.16 22.81
CA ALA A 13 10.07 -1.48 24.20
C ALA A 13 8.64 -1.17 24.60
N ILE A 14 8.07 -2.01 25.44
CA ILE A 14 6.76 -1.81 26.07
C ILE A 14 6.98 -1.85 27.58
N TYR A 15 6.42 -0.88 28.26
CA TYR A 15 6.44 -0.78 29.71
C TYR A 15 5.02 -0.74 30.24
N GLN A 16 4.73 -1.62 31.21
CA GLN A 16 3.41 -1.74 31.82
C GLN A 16 3.45 -1.24 33.26
N ILE A 17 2.52 -0.34 33.61
CA ILE A 17 2.29 0.13 34.98
C ILE A 17 0.83 -0.10 35.32
N LYS A 18 0.56 -1.06 36.19
CA LYS A 18 -0.82 -1.46 36.54
C LYS A 18 -1.64 -1.76 35.28
N ASN A 19 -2.62 -0.92 34.99
CA ASN A 19 -3.53 -1.07 33.86
C ASN A 19 -3.10 -0.26 32.63
N PHE A 20 -1.98 0.45 32.68
CA PHE A 20 -1.47 1.27 31.59
C PHE A 20 -0.30 0.58 30.91
N ASP A 21 -0.31 0.62 29.59
CA ASP A 21 0.77 0.17 28.71
C ASP A 21 1.33 1.39 27.98
N PHE A 22 2.66 1.52 27.94
CA PHE A 22 3.36 2.54 27.17
C PHE A 22 4.40 1.85 26.29
N GLY A 23 4.51 2.27 25.05
CA GLY A 23 5.44 1.63 24.14
C GLY A 23 6.07 2.60 23.16
N ILE A 24 7.27 2.22 22.69
CA ILE A 24 7.95 2.86 21.58
C ILE A 24 8.38 1.77 20.61
N ILE A 25 8.20 2.04 19.32
CA ILE A 25 8.66 1.16 18.23
C ILE A 25 9.42 2.02 17.24
N THR A 26 10.60 1.56 16.82
CA THR A 26 11.38 2.19 15.76
C THR A 26 11.66 1.18 14.67
N THR A 27 11.69 1.67 13.42
CA THR A 27 12.01 0.86 12.26
C THR A 27 13.03 1.61 11.41
N TYR A 28 14.05 0.90 10.97
CA TYR A 28 15.00 1.36 9.96
C TYR A 28 14.99 0.36 8.81
N GLY A 29 14.94 0.86 7.59
CA GLY A 29 15.03 0.08 6.37
C GLY A 29 16.06 0.67 5.42
N ASN A 30 16.80 -0.19 4.74
CA ASN A 30 17.65 0.18 3.63
C ASN A 30 17.48 -0.85 2.53
N GLN A 31 17.15 -0.40 1.35
CA GLN A 31 16.96 -1.24 0.19
C GLN A 31 17.77 -0.72 -0.99
N SER A 32 18.48 -1.61 -1.66
CA SER A 32 19.16 -1.35 -2.92
C SER A 32 18.69 -2.34 -3.97
N ALA A 33 18.39 -1.83 -5.17
CA ALA A 33 18.05 -2.64 -6.33
C ALA A 33 18.78 -2.09 -7.54
N PHE A 34 19.50 -2.94 -8.26
CA PHE A 34 20.25 -2.53 -9.43
C PHE A 34 20.31 -3.62 -10.50
N ARG A 35 20.59 -3.20 -11.72
CA ARG A 35 20.78 -4.07 -12.89
C ARG A 35 22.18 -3.88 -13.46
N LYS A 36 22.87 -4.97 -13.78
CA LYS A 36 24.24 -4.95 -14.32
C LYS A 36 24.31 -4.71 -15.84
N SER A 37 23.22 -4.97 -16.56
CA SER A 37 23.15 -4.75 -18.03
C SER A 37 22.55 -3.39 -18.35
N ASP A 38 23.07 -2.77 -19.42
CA ASP A 38 22.59 -1.47 -19.90
C ASP A 38 21.15 -1.50 -20.44
N PRO A 39 20.33 -0.48 -20.22
CA PRO A 39 20.60 0.60 -19.25
C PRO A 39 20.67 0.05 -17.82
N ARG A 40 21.50 0.65 -16.96
CA ARG A 40 21.74 0.22 -15.57
C ARG A 40 20.92 1.08 -14.59
N PRO A 41 19.67 0.75 -14.35
CA PRO A 41 18.91 1.40 -13.31
C PRO A 41 19.43 0.97 -11.93
N GLU A 42 19.50 1.92 -11.03
CA GLU A 42 19.83 1.74 -9.63
C GLU A 42 18.81 2.50 -8.78
N ILE A 43 18.30 1.84 -7.75
CA ILE A 43 17.35 2.41 -6.80
C ILE A 43 17.91 2.15 -5.41
N ASN A 44 18.15 3.21 -4.65
CA ASN A 44 18.57 3.15 -3.26
C ASN A 44 17.54 3.87 -2.40
N THR A 45 16.96 3.13 -1.46
CA THR A 45 15.94 3.61 -0.53
C THR A 45 16.48 3.52 0.89
N ALA A 46 16.34 4.59 1.66
CA ALA A 46 16.57 4.59 3.11
C ALA A 46 15.30 5.08 3.81
N GLU A 47 14.79 4.30 4.76
CA GLU A 47 13.58 4.58 5.53
C GLU A 47 13.88 4.58 7.02
N TYR A 48 13.28 5.51 7.75
CA TYR A 48 13.27 5.55 9.20
C TYR A 48 11.88 5.93 9.69
N SER A 49 11.38 5.22 10.71
CA SER A 49 10.11 5.56 11.35
C SER A 49 10.13 5.27 12.85
N GLY A 50 9.36 6.06 13.58
CA GLY A 50 9.13 5.88 15.01
C GLY A 50 7.66 6.03 15.38
N LYS A 51 7.20 5.21 16.34
CA LYS A 51 5.84 5.25 16.88
C LYS A 51 5.88 5.18 18.40
N ILE A 52 5.02 5.95 19.06
CA ILE A 52 4.71 5.85 20.47
C ILE A 52 3.31 5.29 20.63
N LEU A 53 3.10 4.48 21.66
CA LEU A 53 1.85 3.81 21.95
C LEU A 53 1.48 4.06 23.41
N ALA A 54 0.18 4.18 23.68
CA ALA A 54 -0.38 4.18 25.00
C ALA A 54 -1.63 3.29 25.03
N GLY A 55 -1.80 2.51 26.07
CA GLY A 55 -2.94 1.63 26.26
C GLY A 55 -3.46 1.67 27.69
N TYR A 56 -4.72 1.36 27.87
CA TYR A 56 -5.38 1.19 29.14
C TYR A 56 -6.27 -0.03 29.13
N THR A 57 -6.08 -0.92 30.11
CA THR A 57 -6.85 -2.15 30.26
C THR A 57 -7.71 -2.07 31.52
N TYR A 58 -9.02 -2.28 31.38
CA TYR A 58 -9.95 -2.40 32.46
C TYR A 58 -10.82 -3.64 32.32
N LYS A 59 -10.64 -4.60 33.21
CA LYS A 59 -11.31 -5.92 33.11
C LYS A 59 -11.08 -6.56 31.72
N ASN A 60 -12.17 -6.72 30.99
CA ASN A 60 -12.18 -7.34 29.65
C ASN A 60 -12.03 -6.33 28.51
N HIS A 61 -11.80 -5.06 28.82
CA HIS A 61 -11.73 -3.97 27.87
C HIS A 61 -10.32 -3.41 27.79
N GLN A 62 -9.83 -3.15 26.59
CA GLN A 62 -8.58 -2.47 26.35
C GLN A 62 -8.81 -1.36 25.30
N ILE A 63 -8.33 -0.17 25.61
CA ILE A 63 -8.28 0.96 24.68
C ILE A 63 -6.83 1.30 24.45
N SER A 64 -6.47 1.58 23.21
CA SER A 64 -5.11 1.97 22.83
C SER A 64 -5.12 3.13 21.85
N ALA A 65 -4.06 3.93 21.90
CA ALA A 65 -3.79 4.98 20.93
C ALA A 65 -2.32 4.97 20.55
N PHE A 66 -2.01 5.42 19.35
CA PHE A 66 -0.64 5.58 18.91
C PHE A 66 -0.48 6.81 18.01
N GLY A 67 0.74 7.33 17.98
CA GLY A 67 1.16 8.37 17.05
C GLY A 67 2.59 8.12 16.58
N GLY A 68 2.91 8.54 15.38
CA GLY A 68 4.23 8.31 14.83
C GLY A 68 4.56 9.20 13.64
N ALA A 69 5.83 9.17 13.27
CA ALA A 69 6.35 9.86 12.09
C ALA A 69 7.41 9.00 11.43
N GLY A 70 7.60 9.19 10.14
CA GLY A 70 8.64 8.53 9.35
C GLY A 70 9.12 9.41 8.23
N THR A 71 10.32 9.11 7.76
CA THR A 71 10.92 9.70 6.56
C THR A 71 11.54 8.61 5.71
N GLN A 72 11.39 8.75 4.41
CA GLN A 72 12.01 7.88 3.40
C GLN A 72 12.73 8.77 2.40
N LYS A 73 13.91 8.35 1.99
CA LYS A 73 14.68 8.98 0.93
C LYS A 73 14.99 7.95 -0.13
N ASP A 74 14.61 8.26 -1.36
CA ASP A 74 14.83 7.41 -2.52
C ASP A 74 15.75 8.13 -3.50
N ASN A 75 16.77 7.42 -3.92
CA ASN A 75 17.68 7.83 -4.97
C ASN A 75 17.52 6.87 -6.14
N HIS A 76 16.98 7.36 -7.23
CA HIS A 76 16.82 6.62 -8.46
C HIS A 76 17.80 7.18 -9.49
N GLN A 77 18.60 6.30 -10.08
CA GLN A 77 19.57 6.65 -11.10
C GLN A 77 19.49 5.66 -12.25
N VAL A 78 19.61 6.16 -13.47
CA VAL A 78 19.78 5.30 -14.64
C VAL A 78 21.08 5.69 -15.32
N MET A 79 21.97 4.73 -15.51
CA MET A 79 23.25 4.90 -16.19
C MET A 79 23.30 3.98 -17.41
N ALA A 80 23.92 4.44 -18.49
CA ALA A 80 24.38 3.56 -19.56
C ALA A 80 25.89 3.72 -19.69
N VAL A 81 26.58 2.60 -19.82
CA VAL A 81 28.04 2.57 -19.96
C VAL A 81 28.45 2.52 -21.43
N ASN A 82 27.55 2.07 -22.28
CA ASN A 82 27.78 2.03 -23.71
C ASN A 82 27.64 3.44 -24.32
N GLU A 83 28.72 4.00 -24.84
CA GLU A 83 28.77 5.34 -25.43
C GLU A 83 27.81 5.50 -26.61
N TYR A 84 27.49 4.44 -27.35
CA TYR A 84 26.54 4.47 -28.45
C TYR A 84 25.08 4.63 -28.01
N ILE A 85 24.76 4.25 -26.79
CA ILE A 85 23.42 4.45 -26.20
C ILE A 85 23.26 5.88 -25.69
N ASN A 86 24.37 6.58 -25.46
CA ASN A 86 24.40 7.97 -24.98
C ASN A 86 24.16 9.00 -26.11
N ALA A 87 24.15 8.57 -27.38
CA ALA A 87 23.84 9.46 -28.48
C ALA A 87 22.34 9.84 -28.44
N PRO A 88 21.99 11.14 -28.46
CA PRO A 88 20.61 11.62 -28.31
C PRO A 88 19.78 11.40 -29.61
N ALA A 89 19.78 10.21 -30.15
CA ALA A 89 19.29 10.00 -31.50
C ALA A 89 17.84 9.51 -31.63
N ASN A 90 17.20 8.94 -30.59
CA ASN A 90 15.84 8.42 -30.75
C ASN A 90 15.03 8.57 -29.45
N ASP A 91 13.75 8.90 -29.58
CA ASP A 91 12.74 8.98 -28.50
C ASP A 91 12.63 7.69 -27.64
N GLU A 92 13.11 6.57 -28.15
CA GLU A 92 13.11 5.28 -27.45
C GLU A 92 14.07 5.21 -26.24
N TYR A 93 15.05 6.08 -26.17
CA TYR A 93 16.03 6.15 -25.08
C TYR A 93 15.64 7.09 -23.94
N PHE A 94 14.52 7.77 -24.03
CA PHE A 94 14.02 8.59 -22.92
C PHE A 94 13.43 7.70 -21.85
N VAL A 95 13.92 7.84 -20.62
CA VAL A 95 13.30 7.22 -19.46
C VAL A 95 11.98 7.92 -19.22
N ARG A 96 10.88 7.20 -19.45
CA ARG A 96 9.53 7.68 -19.17
C ARG A 96 9.25 7.47 -17.68
N PHE A 97 9.11 8.57 -16.96
CA PHE A 97 8.70 8.56 -15.58
C PHE A 97 7.18 8.74 -15.48
N SER A 98 6.49 7.65 -15.16
CA SER A 98 5.12 7.73 -14.66
C SER A 98 5.17 7.60 -13.14
N ASN A 99 5.13 8.72 -12.44
CA ASN A 99 5.13 8.75 -10.99
C ASN A 99 3.72 8.47 -10.40
N GLY A 100 2.79 7.96 -11.20
CA GLY A 100 1.38 7.90 -10.81
C GLY A 100 0.68 9.27 -10.80
N TYR A 101 1.34 10.32 -11.25
CA TYR A 101 0.85 11.70 -11.27
C TYR A 101 0.20 12.11 -12.60
N GLY A 102 -0.18 11.14 -13.40
CA GLY A 102 -0.86 11.30 -14.68
C GLY A 102 0.09 11.58 -15.83
N ARG A 103 0.65 12.78 -15.94
CA ARG A 103 1.56 13.16 -17.04
C ARG A 103 2.92 12.51 -16.90
N GLN A 104 3.39 11.91 -17.98
CA GLN A 104 4.78 11.46 -18.09
C GLN A 104 5.72 12.66 -18.29
N ILE A 105 6.77 12.71 -17.49
CA ILE A 105 7.84 13.69 -17.63
C ILE A 105 8.98 13.00 -18.37
N TYR A 106 9.36 13.58 -19.50
CA TYR A 106 10.53 13.14 -20.24
C TYR A 106 11.75 13.85 -19.66
N PHE A 107 12.69 13.07 -19.14
CA PHE A 107 14.00 13.57 -18.78
C PHE A 107 15.00 13.04 -19.80
N ASN A 108 15.90 13.88 -20.28
CA ASN A 108 17.04 13.44 -21.06
C ASN A 108 17.79 12.35 -20.30
N SER A 109 18.26 11.34 -21.02
CA SER A 109 18.99 10.18 -20.53
C SER A 109 19.93 10.52 -19.36
N PHE A 110 20.04 9.64 -18.35
CA PHE A 110 20.96 9.72 -17.22
C PHE A 110 20.58 10.72 -16.13
N SER A 111 19.31 10.77 -15.83
CA SER A 111 18.84 11.62 -14.76
C SER A 111 18.83 10.87 -13.44
N LYS A 112 19.39 11.53 -12.45
CA LYS A 112 19.25 11.16 -11.06
C LYS A 112 17.97 11.79 -10.53
N PHE A 113 17.14 10.99 -9.84
CA PHE A 113 15.90 11.44 -9.23
C PHE A 113 16.01 11.23 -7.73
N LEU A 114 15.74 12.26 -6.97
CA LEU A 114 15.70 12.20 -5.53
C LEU A 114 14.27 12.44 -5.06
N TYR A 115 13.77 11.51 -4.26
CA TYR A 115 12.48 11.64 -3.59
C TYR A 115 12.70 11.64 -2.08
N LYS A 116 11.96 12.49 -1.39
CA LYS A 116 11.86 12.48 0.05
C LYS A 116 10.39 12.40 0.43
N THR A 117 10.02 11.38 1.18
CA THR A 117 8.67 11.20 1.69
C THR A 117 8.69 11.37 3.20
N ASP A 118 7.95 12.34 3.71
CA ASP A 118 7.71 12.51 5.14
C ASP A 118 6.28 12.04 5.45
N SER A 119 6.13 11.21 6.47
CA SER A 119 4.85 10.65 6.88
C SER A 119 4.54 10.93 8.34
N LYS A 120 3.25 11.11 8.62
CA LYS A 120 2.69 11.19 9.97
C LYS A 120 1.55 10.19 10.08
N THR A 121 1.50 9.50 11.19
CA THR A 121 0.47 8.48 11.44
C THR A 121 -0.09 8.65 12.84
N PHE A 122 -1.37 8.40 13.00
CA PHE A 122 -2.00 8.24 14.31
C PHE A 122 -3.17 7.27 14.20
N GLY A 123 -3.54 6.72 15.32
CA GLY A 123 -4.65 5.79 15.35
C GLY A 123 -4.96 5.34 16.77
N GLY A 124 -5.91 4.44 16.87
CA GLY A 124 -6.31 3.85 18.12
C GLY A 124 -7.09 2.58 17.90
N GLY A 125 -7.25 1.84 18.98
CA GLY A 125 -7.97 0.59 18.96
C GLY A 125 -8.74 0.36 20.24
N TYR A 126 -9.78 -0.44 20.12
CA TYR A 126 -10.55 -0.99 21.19
C TYR A 126 -10.61 -2.50 21.08
N ARG A 127 -10.41 -3.18 22.18
CA ARG A 127 -10.54 -4.63 22.32
C ARG A 127 -11.45 -4.96 23.48
N PHE A 128 -12.42 -5.83 23.23
CA PHE A 128 -13.18 -6.51 24.26
C PHE A 128 -12.94 -8.00 24.13
N GLN A 129 -12.71 -8.68 25.25
CA GLN A 129 -12.53 -10.14 25.24
C GLN A 129 -13.13 -10.76 26.48
N ASN A 130 -13.95 -11.77 26.30
CA ASN A 130 -14.41 -12.67 27.35
C ASN A 130 -14.00 -14.11 27.02
N ASN A 131 -14.49 -15.10 27.78
CA ASN A 131 -14.10 -16.50 27.61
C ASN A 131 -14.43 -17.07 26.22
N ASN A 132 -15.49 -16.59 25.59
CA ASN A 132 -16.00 -17.18 24.34
C ASN A 132 -15.99 -16.20 23.18
N SER A 133 -15.82 -14.92 23.42
CA SER A 133 -15.95 -13.89 22.37
C SER A 133 -14.88 -12.82 22.52
N ALA A 134 -14.43 -12.31 21.38
CA ALA A 134 -13.58 -11.15 21.30
C ALA A 134 -14.12 -10.20 20.21
N PHE A 135 -14.06 -8.92 20.49
CA PHE A 135 -14.36 -7.85 19.56
C PHE A 135 -13.16 -6.91 19.48
N PHE A 136 -12.80 -6.49 18.26
CA PHE A 136 -11.73 -5.55 17.98
C PHE A 136 -12.26 -4.46 17.07
N ALA A 137 -11.86 -3.24 17.34
CA ALA A 137 -12.09 -2.10 16.46
C ALA A 137 -10.80 -1.28 16.41
N ASN A 138 -10.28 -1.03 15.22
CA ASN A 138 -9.07 -0.23 15.03
C ASN A 138 -9.32 0.86 14.00
N TYR A 139 -8.66 1.98 14.17
CA TYR A 139 -8.60 3.05 13.21
C TYR A 139 -7.16 3.53 13.06
N HIS A 140 -6.76 3.75 11.81
CA HIS A 140 -5.44 4.24 11.44
C HIS A 140 -5.58 5.35 10.40
N TYR A 141 -4.95 6.47 10.66
CA TYR A 141 -4.78 7.58 9.74
C TYR A 141 -3.30 7.74 9.40
N GLN A 142 -3.00 7.94 8.12
CA GLN A 142 -1.67 8.28 7.66
C GLN A 142 -1.74 9.39 6.63
N LYS A 143 -0.86 10.39 6.77
CA LYS A 143 -0.60 11.42 5.77
C LYS A 143 0.85 11.33 5.37
N SER A 144 1.11 11.20 4.08
CA SER A 144 2.45 11.23 3.50
C SER A 144 2.57 12.41 2.53
N MET A 145 3.74 13.02 2.49
CA MET A 145 4.11 14.06 1.54
C MET A 145 5.42 13.64 0.90
N GLU A 146 5.36 13.32 -0.38
CA GLU A 146 6.51 13.02 -1.21
C GLU A 146 6.92 14.26 -2.00
N ASN A 147 8.21 14.57 -2.00
CA ASN A 147 8.81 15.64 -2.78
C ASN A 147 9.79 15.04 -3.79
N LEU A 148 9.62 15.37 -5.06
CA LEU A 148 10.59 15.10 -6.12
C LEU A 148 11.45 16.37 -6.33
N PHE A 149 12.77 16.20 -6.25
CA PHE A 149 13.73 17.30 -6.37
C PHE A 149 14.19 17.49 -7.82
N ALA A 150 14.23 18.74 -8.26
CA ALA A 150 14.75 19.15 -9.56
C ALA A 150 16.28 19.30 -9.52
N LYS A 151 16.88 19.52 -10.70
CA LYS A 151 18.29 19.89 -10.85
C LYS A 151 18.50 21.34 -10.50
N ASP A 152 19.64 21.66 -9.90
CA ASP A 152 20.12 23.02 -9.72
C ASP A 152 20.64 23.66 -11.03
N ALA A 153 21.13 24.88 -10.96
CA ALA A 153 21.70 25.59 -12.12
C ALA A 153 22.91 24.88 -12.73
N ASN A 154 23.59 24.01 -11.99
CA ASN A 154 24.73 23.22 -12.46
C ASN A 154 24.32 21.83 -12.96
N GLY A 155 23.03 21.53 -12.99
CA GLY A 155 22.49 20.22 -13.40
C GLY A 155 22.62 19.13 -12.34
N GLN A 156 22.96 19.46 -11.09
CA GLN A 156 23.05 18.50 -9.99
C GLN A 156 21.73 18.38 -9.23
N VAL A 157 21.43 17.20 -8.76
CA VAL A 157 20.23 16.91 -7.95
C VAL A 157 20.65 16.62 -6.52
N PHE A 158 20.07 17.32 -5.56
CA PHE A 158 20.26 17.08 -4.13
C PHE A 158 18.99 17.45 -3.36
N PHE A 159 18.92 17.03 -2.09
CA PHE A 159 17.75 17.28 -1.24
C PHE A 159 17.73 18.74 -0.72
N ASP A 160 17.27 19.66 -1.57
CA ASP A 160 17.05 21.07 -1.23
C ASP A 160 15.57 21.41 -1.44
N GLU A 161 14.93 21.95 -0.40
CA GLU A 161 13.50 22.29 -0.42
C GLU A 161 13.16 23.39 -1.45
N ASN A 162 14.15 24.19 -1.87
CA ASN A 162 13.99 25.18 -2.93
C ASN A 162 13.97 24.56 -4.33
N LEU A 163 14.41 23.32 -4.47
CA LEU A 163 14.48 22.60 -5.73
C LEU A 163 13.36 21.58 -5.92
N VAL A 164 12.26 21.68 -5.18
CA VAL A 164 11.13 20.76 -5.32
C VAL A 164 10.37 21.05 -6.60
N ALA A 165 10.40 20.09 -7.54
CA ALA A 165 9.64 20.13 -8.80
C ALA A 165 8.20 19.66 -8.63
N TYR A 166 8.00 18.61 -7.84
CA TYR A 166 6.69 18.00 -7.58
C TYR A 166 6.52 17.68 -6.10
N LYS A 167 5.31 17.88 -5.62
CA LYS A 167 4.85 17.38 -4.32
C LYS A 167 3.70 16.46 -4.55
N TYR A 168 3.70 15.30 -3.89
CA TYR A 168 2.57 14.38 -3.90
C TYR A 168 2.10 14.13 -2.47
N ARG A 169 0.83 14.38 -2.23
CA ARG A 169 0.19 14.14 -0.94
C ARG A 169 -0.66 12.89 -1.03
N LEU A 170 -0.46 11.97 -0.10
CA LEU A 170 -1.29 10.79 0.07
C LEU A 170 -1.89 10.80 1.47
N ILE A 171 -3.20 10.63 1.56
CA ILE A 171 -3.93 10.50 2.82
C ILE A 171 -4.62 9.15 2.81
N THR A 172 -4.40 8.36 3.85
CA THR A 172 -5.00 7.04 4.03
C THR A 172 -5.77 7.01 5.33
N HIS A 173 -7.00 6.56 5.26
CA HIS A 173 -7.84 6.17 6.39
C HIS A 173 -8.08 4.67 6.31
N HIS A 174 -7.83 3.97 7.38
CA HIS A 174 -8.11 2.55 7.51
C HIS A 174 -8.90 2.31 8.81
N ALA A 175 -10.00 1.60 8.71
CA ALA A 175 -10.76 1.15 9.87
C ALA A 175 -11.07 -0.34 9.72
N ASP A 176 -10.85 -1.11 10.77
CA ASP A 176 -11.22 -2.51 10.83
C ASP A 176 -12.03 -2.82 12.09
N PHE A 177 -13.00 -3.67 11.92
CA PHE A 177 -13.87 -4.20 12.97
C PHE A 177 -13.89 -5.70 12.83
N SER A 178 -13.55 -6.42 13.88
CA SER A 178 -13.63 -7.88 13.86
C SER A 178 -14.29 -8.43 15.12
N TYR A 179 -14.99 -9.53 14.90
CA TYR A 179 -15.67 -10.29 15.93
C TYR A 179 -15.29 -11.76 15.83
N LEU A 180 -14.85 -12.32 16.94
CA LEU A 180 -14.56 -13.73 17.11
C LEU A 180 -15.49 -14.30 18.17
N HIS A 181 -16.13 -15.42 17.85
CA HIS A 181 -16.88 -16.24 18.80
C HIS A 181 -16.47 -17.68 18.70
N GLN A 182 -16.07 -18.26 19.83
CA GLN A 182 -15.71 -19.66 19.92
C GLN A 182 -16.45 -20.30 21.08
N LYS A 183 -17.26 -21.30 20.80
CA LYS A 183 -17.96 -22.06 21.82
C LYS A 183 -17.99 -23.54 21.42
N ASN A 184 -17.53 -24.40 22.32
CA ASN A 184 -17.41 -25.82 22.06
C ASN A 184 -16.59 -26.08 20.76
N GLU A 185 -17.23 -26.75 19.80
CA GLU A 185 -16.63 -27.13 18.51
C GLU A 185 -16.85 -26.07 17.41
N HIS A 186 -17.49 -24.96 17.72
CA HIS A 186 -17.84 -23.93 16.73
C HIS A 186 -17.00 -22.69 16.90
N LEU A 187 -16.41 -22.23 15.81
CA LEU A 187 -15.72 -20.96 15.69
C LEU A 187 -16.41 -20.11 14.61
N PHE A 188 -16.73 -18.90 14.94
CA PHE A 188 -17.20 -17.88 14.03
C PHE A 188 -16.30 -16.64 14.13
N TYR A 189 -15.81 -16.20 12.99
CA TYR A 189 -15.06 -14.95 12.85
C TYR A 189 -15.69 -14.12 11.74
N SER A 190 -15.83 -12.83 11.98
CA SER A 190 -16.20 -11.87 10.95
C SER A 190 -15.36 -10.61 11.06
N GLU A 191 -15.08 -9.98 9.93
CA GLU A 191 -14.27 -8.78 9.81
C GLU A 191 -14.87 -7.87 8.74
N ILE A 192 -14.88 -6.57 9.02
CA ILE A 192 -15.13 -5.51 8.06
C ILE A 192 -13.91 -4.61 8.08
N ALA A 193 -13.24 -4.46 6.94
CA ALA A 193 -12.14 -3.52 6.75
C ALA A 193 -12.53 -2.46 5.72
N LEU A 194 -12.33 -1.21 6.06
CA LEU A 194 -12.62 -0.03 5.25
C LEU A 194 -11.33 0.72 4.99
N ASN A 195 -11.02 0.97 3.73
CA ASN A 195 -9.89 1.78 3.30
C ASN A 195 -10.40 2.96 2.47
N SER A 196 -9.90 4.15 2.76
CA SER A 196 -10.10 5.32 1.91
C SER A 196 -8.75 6.00 1.70
N ILE A 197 -8.34 6.09 0.44
CA ILE A 197 -7.06 6.65 0.02
C ILE A 197 -7.33 7.80 -0.91
N THR A 198 -6.81 8.98 -0.58
CA THR A 198 -6.83 10.13 -1.48
C THR A 198 -5.41 10.59 -1.76
N GLY A 199 -5.13 10.82 -3.05
CA GLY A 199 -3.84 11.32 -3.50
C GLY A 199 -4.03 12.54 -4.39
N ASP A 200 -3.20 13.55 -4.20
CA ASP A 200 -3.14 14.71 -5.08
C ASP A 200 -1.71 15.23 -5.20
N ASN A 201 -1.42 15.92 -6.29
CA ASN A 201 -0.11 16.50 -6.50
C ASN A 201 -0.14 18.04 -6.59
N TYR A 202 1.02 18.61 -6.40
CA TYR A 202 1.34 19.97 -6.79
C TYR A 202 2.58 19.94 -7.69
N ASN A 203 2.42 20.44 -8.91
CA ASN A 203 3.48 20.59 -9.89
C ASN A 203 4.01 22.02 -9.80
N ALA A 204 5.24 22.21 -9.31
CA ALA A 204 5.86 23.52 -9.17
C ALA A 204 6.24 24.14 -10.52
N ILE A 205 6.48 23.33 -11.55
CA ILE A 205 6.82 23.79 -12.91
C ILE A 205 5.61 24.45 -13.57
N GLU A 206 4.44 23.83 -13.45
CA GLU A 206 3.17 24.32 -14.00
C GLU A 206 2.39 25.19 -13.00
N GLN A 207 2.91 25.36 -11.79
CA GLN A 207 2.35 26.15 -10.70
C GLN A 207 0.91 25.77 -10.35
N GLY A 208 0.59 24.47 -10.35
CA GLY A 208 -0.76 24.00 -10.09
C GLY A 208 -0.90 22.53 -9.73
N GLN A 209 -2.11 22.16 -9.35
CA GLN A 209 -2.52 20.79 -9.16
C GLN A 209 -3.03 20.24 -10.49
N ASN A 210 -2.47 19.13 -10.94
CA ASN A 210 -2.92 18.48 -12.19
C ASN A 210 -3.43 17.06 -12.00
N TYR A 211 -3.12 16.39 -10.89
CA TYR A 211 -3.50 15.00 -10.66
C TYR A 211 -4.20 14.83 -9.32
N ARG A 212 -5.26 14.04 -9.34
CA ARG A 212 -5.97 13.60 -8.14
C ARG A 212 -6.44 12.17 -8.31
N MET A 213 -6.33 11.37 -7.25
CA MET A 213 -6.91 10.02 -7.19
C MET A 213 -7.68 9.81 -5.90
N THR A 214 -8.69 8.95 -5.96
CA THR A 214 -9.38 8.38 -4.79
C THR A 214 -9.49 6.87 -4.98
N LEU A 215 -9.33 6.14 -3.89
CA LEU A 215 -9.59 4.71 -3.82
C LEU A 215 -10.32 4.43 -2.52
N ASP A 216 -11.58 4.02 -2.63
CA ASP A 216 -12.38 3.54 -1.51
C ASP A 216 -12.58 2.03 -1.64
N GLU A 217 -12.28 1.31 -0.58
CA GLU A 217 -12.41 -0.14 -0.53
C GLU A 217 -13.13 -0.57 0.75
N ALA A 218 -14.10 -1.43 0.61
CA ALA A 218 -14.77 -2.13 1.70
C ALA A 218 -14.61 -3.63 1.52
N ASN A 219 -14.05 -4.30 2.52
CA ASN A 219 -13.84 -5.74 2.54
C ASN A 219 -14.61 -6.33 3.72
N PHE A 220 -15.49 -7.29 3.43
CA PHE A 220 -16.14 -8.12 4.42
C PHE A 220 -15.60 -9.54 4.31
N ARG A 221 -15.18 -10.11 5.43
CA ARG A 221 -14.75 -11.51 5.53
C ARG A 221 -15.50 -12.19 6.67
N SER A 222 -15.99 -13.40 6.41
CA SER A 222 -16.59 -14.26 7.44
C SER A 222 -16.01 -15.67 7.34
N ILE A 223 -15.70 -16.25 8.47
CA ILE A 223 -15.21 -17.63 8.60
C ILE A 223 -16.08 -18.33 9.63
N TYR A 224 -16.63 -19.47 9.23
CA TYR A 224 -17.25 -20.42 10.14
C TYR A 224 -16.47 -21.72 10.09
N GLN A 225 -16.18 -22.30 11.24
CA GLN A 225 -15.56 -23.61 11.35
C GLN A 225 -16.27 -24.44 12.41
N LYS A 226 -16.57 -25.69 12.05
CA LYS A 226 -16.93 -26.73 13.01
C LYS A 226 -15.76 -27.68 13.14
N THR A 227 -15.28 -27.87 14.36
CA THR A 227 -14.12 -28.73 14.67
C THR A 227 -14.56 -29.89 15.56
N GLU A 228 -13.81 -30.98 15.53
CA GLU A 228 -13.88 -32.07 16.50
C GLU A 228 -12.45 -32.35 16.96
N GLY A 229 -12.11 -31.90 18.17
CA GLY A 229 -10.73 -31.83 18.61
C GLY A 229 -9.91 -30.90 17.71
N LYS A 230 -8.86 -31.46 17.09
CA LYS A 230 -8.00 -30.68 16.13
C LYS A 230 -8.48 -30.78 14.67
N LYS A 231 -9.59 -31.47 14.40
CA LYS A 231 -10.06 -31.74 13.03
C LYS A 231 -11.10 -30.74 12.60
N VAL A 232 -10.93 -30.14 11.43
CA VAL A 232 -11.96 -29.31 10.80
C VAL A 232 -12.94 -30.20 10.06
N LYS A 233 -14.14 -30.36 10.63
CA LYS A 233 -15.25 -31.11 10.02
C LYS A 233 -15.90 -30.36 8.87
N LEU A 234 -16.00 -29.03 9.02
CA LEU A 234 -16.56 -28.16 8.03
C LEU A 234 -15.94 -26.75 8.27
N GLY A 235 -15.38 -26.18 7.22
CA GLY A 235 -14.98 -24.79 7.16
C GLY A 235 -15.74 -24.08 6.05
N LEU A 236 -16.24 -22.89 6.31
CA LEU A 236 -16.84 -22.02 5.33
C LEU A 236 -16.20 -20.63 5.44
N THR A 237 -15.69 -20.11 4.33
CA THR A 237 -15.13 -18.77 4.26
C THR A 237 -15.86 -17.99 3.18
N THR A 238 -16.33 -16.80 3.51
CA THR A 238 -16.90 -15.85 2.56
C THR A 238 -16.12 -14.57 2.62
N GLN A 239 -15.77 -14.01 1.46
CA GLN A 239 -15.15 -12.72 1.34
C GLN A 239 -15.83 -11.92 0.23
N ILE A 240 -16.17 -10.66 0.54
CA ILE A 240 -16.78 -9.72 -0.39
C ILE A 240 -15.90 -8.47 -0.37
N THR A 241 -15.45 -8.02 -1.53
CA THR A 241 -14.68 -6.78 -1.65
C THR A 241 -15.37 -5.86 -2.65
N LEU A 242 -15.70 -4.66 -2.21
CA LEU A 242 -16.15 -3.56 -3.05
C LEU A 242 -15.02 -2.56 -3.19
N GLN A 243 -14.68 -2.18 -4.42
CA GLN A 243 -13.64 -1.21 -4.72
C GLN A 243 -14.20 -0.13 -5.63
N ASP A 244 -13.94 1.13 -5.32
CA ASP A 244 -14.27 2.31 -6.11
C ASP A 244 -13.01 3.17 -6.28
N PHE A 245 -12.50 3.22 -7.50
CA PHE A 245 -11.29 3.96 -7.86
C PHE A 245 -11.63 5.05 -8.86
N SER A 246 -11.11 6.25 -8.62
CA SER A 246 -11.12 7.32 -9.62
C SER A 246 -9.77 8.03 -9.66
N ALA A 247 -9.34 8.41 -10.86
CA ALA A 247 -8.16 9.23 -11.08
C ALA A 247 -8.43 10.25 -12.19
N THR A 248 -8.00 11.48 -11.95
CA THR A 248 -8.13 12.59 -12.90
C THR A 248 -6.76 13.22 -13.11
N ASP A 249 -6.39 13.39 -14.37
CA ASP A 249 -5.21 14.15 -14.80
C ASP A 249 -5.66 15.30 -15.70
N LEU A 250 -5.58 16.53 -15.18
CA LEU A 250 -6.02 17.73 -15.90
C LEU A 250 -5.08 18.09 -17.05
N LEU A 251 -3.77 17.81 -16.95
CA LEU A 251 -2.83 18.08 -18.05
C LEU A 251 -2.93 17.05 -19.16
N GLY A 252 -3.18 15.79 -18.81
CA GLY A 252 -3.47 14.73 -19.76
C GLY A 252 -4.91 14.73 -20.27
N VAL A 253 -5.77 15.58 -19.67
CA VAL A 253 -7.24 15.61 -19.92
C VAL A 253 -7.82 14.21 -19.87
N THR A 254 -7.43 13.45 -18.85
CA THR A 254 -7.78 12.05 -18.68
C THR A 254 -8.54 11.86 -17.36
N GLU A 255 -9.67 11.16 -17.42
CA GLU A 255 -10.40 10.70 -16.26
C GLU A 255 -10.59 9.19 -16.34
N LYS A 256 -10.21 8.48 -15.28
CA LYS A 256 -10.40 7.04 -15.14
C LYS A 256 -11.26 6.75 -13.92
N LYS A 257 -12.30 5.93 -14.11
CA LYS A 257 -13.14 5.41 -13.02
C LYS A 257 -13.25 3.90 -13.15
N VAL A 258 -13.14 3.19 -12.05
CA VAL A 258 -13.31 1.73 -11.98
C VAL A 258 -14.02 1.41 -10.69
N LYS A 259 -15.19 0.77 -10.81
CA LYS A 259 -15.93 0.24 -9.66
C LYS A 259 -16.21 -1.24 -9.89
N ASN A 260 -15.82 -2.05 -8.91
CA ASN A 260 -15.95 -3.49 -9.00
C ASN A 260 -16.38 -4.12 -7.68
N LEU A 261 -16.96 -5.29 -7.78
CA LEU A 261 -17.32 -6.16 -6.67
C LEU A 261 -16.68 -7.52 -6.91
N SER A 262 -15.97 -8.05 -5.92
CA SER A 262 -15.51 -9.44 -5.92
C SER A 262 -16.17 -10.25 -4.82
N LEU A 263 -16.48 -11.49 -5.12
CA LEU A 263 -17.06 -12.46 -4.20
C LEU A 263 -16.19 -13.73 -4.22
N ASN A 264 -15.74 -14.16 -3.05
CA ASN A 264 -15.04 -15.43 -2.88
C ASN A 264 -15.76 -16.24 -1.80
N ILE A 265 -16.18 -17.46 -2.13
CA ILE A 265 -16.79 -18.39 -1.20
C ILE A 265 -16.01 -19.69 -1.27
N LYS A 266 -15.53 -20.18 -0.14
CA LYS A 266 -14.77 -21.42 -0.01
C LYS A 266 -15.37 -22.30 1.05
N ALA A 267 -15.41 -23.61 0.77
CA ALA A 267 -15.71 -24.65 1.73
C ALA A 267 -14.50 -25.57 1.89
N SER A 268 -14.21 -25.97 3.12
CA SER A 268 -13.08 -26.84 3.42
C SER A 268 -13.47 -27.96 4.40
N LYS A 269 -12.76 -29.07 4.31
CA LYS A 269 -12.92 -30.23 5.20
C LYS A 269 -11.62 -30.99 5.32
N ASP A 270 -11.27 -31.41 6.56
CA ASP A 270 -10.16 -32.31 6.81
C ASP A 270 -10.62 -33.76 6.77
N LEU A 271 -9.97 -34.57 5.96
CA LEU A 271 -10.08 -36.03 5.95
C LEU A 271 -8.81 -36.61 6.58
N TYR A 272 -8.97 -37.45 7.59
CA TYR A 272 -7.88 -38.11 8.28
C TYR A 272 -7.79 -39.56 7.90
N TYR A 273 -6.62 -39.99 7.42
CA TYR A 273 -6.31 -41.39 7.13
C TYR A 273 -5.65 -42.08 8.32
N SER A 274 -4.88 -41.31 9.11
CA SER A 274 -4.25 -41.75 10.34
C SER A 274 -4.12 -40.52 11.30
N PRO A 275 -3.72 -40.69 12.58
CA PRO A 275 -3.48 -39.61 13.49
C PRO A 275 -2.51 -38.55 12.93
N ASP A 276 -1.53 -38.97 12.13
CA ASP A 276 -0.46 -38.15 11.61
C ASP A 276 -0.61 -37.72 10.14
N THR A 277 -1.62 -38.29 9.45
CA THR A 277 -1.84 -38.04 8.01
C THR A 277 -3.22 -37.49 7.76
N LYS A 278 -3.26 -36.27 7.25
CA LYS A 278 -4.50 -35.59 6.85
C LYS A 278 -4.48 -35.14 5.41
N LEU A 279 -5.61 -35.19 4.77
CA LEU A 279 -5.90 -34.53 3.50
C LEU A 279 -6.86 -33.37 3.77
N ASN A 280 -6.47 -32.17 3.42
CA ASN A 280 -7.37 -31.00 3.44
C ASN A 280 -8.00 -30.87 2.05
N LEU A 281 -9.31 -30.94 1.98
CA LEU A 281 -10.08 -30.67 0.78
C LEU A 281 -10.64 -29.29 0.84
N GLU A 282 -10.37 -28.48 -0.17
CA GLU A 282 -10.90 -27.13 -0.34
C GLU A 282 -11.55 -27.00 -1.72
N THR A 283 -12.74 -26.44 -1.76
CA THR A 283 -13.44 -26.07 -2.99
C THR A 283 -14.04 -24.68 -2.83
N GLY A 284 -14.18 -23.94 -3.94
CA GLY A 284 -14.73 -22.59 -3.84
C GLY A 284 -15.07 -21.99 -5.19
N ILE A 285 -15.75 -20.86 -5.11
CA ILE A 285 -16.14 -20.04 -6.24
C ILE A 285 -15.55 -18.64 -6.01
N ASN A 286 -14.93 -18.12 -7.06
CA ASN A 286 -14.48 -16.74 -7.11
C ASN A 286 -15.19 -16.04 -8.29
N ALA A 287 -15.91 -14.97 -7.99
CA ALA A 287 -16.65 -14.21 -8.98
C ALA A 287 -16.23 -12.74 -8.92
N TYR A 288 -16.07 -12.14 -10.08
CA TYR A 288 -15.71 -10.74 -10.24
C TYR A 288 -16.78 -10.04 -11.08
N PHE A 289 -17.30 -8.93 -10.57
CA PHE A 289 -18.36 -8.16 -11.20
C PHE A 289 -17.89 -6.73 -11.41
N PRO A 290 -17.54 -6.34 -12.65
CA PRO A 290 -17.33 -4.93 -12.96
C PRO A 290 -18.69 -4.21 -12.90
N ILE A 291 -18.81 -3.21 -11.99
CA ILE A 291 -20.04 -2.44 -11.83
C ILE A 291 -20.03 -1.28 -12.80
N ASN A 292 -18.90 -0.57 -12.87
CA ASN A 292 -18.72 0.55 -13.77
C ASN A 292 -17.23 0.71 -14.10
N SER A 293 -16.90 0.95 -15.36
CA SER A 293 -15.57 1.36 -15.76
C SER A 293 -15.67 2.39 -16.87
N SER A 294 -14.96 3.49 -16.75
CA SER A 294 -14.88 4.52 -17.77
C SER A 294 -13.49 5.09 -17.88
N LEU A 295 -13.08 5.38 -19.09
CA LEU A 295 -11.90 6.14 -19.41
C LEU A 295 -12.30 7.23 -20.42
N SER A 296 -12.12 8.48 -20.04
CA SER A 296 -12.31 9.62 -20.94
C SER A 296 -11.00 10.37 -21.12
N TYR A 297 -10.71 10.78 -22.34
CA TYR A 297 -9.57 11.61 -22.68
C TYR A 297 -9.83 12.38 -23.99
N THR A 298 -9.23 13.56 -24.15
CA THR A 298 -9.39 14.38 -25.35
C THR A 298 -8.22 14.29 -26.32
N LYS A 299 -7.06 13.81 -25.84
CA LYS A 299 -5.87 13.61 -26.67
C LYS A 299 -5.30 12.23 -26.42
N VAL A 300 -4.93 11.55 -27.49
CA VAL A 300 -4.17 10.31 -27.39
C VAL A 300 -2.78 10.64 -26.86
N SER A 301 -2.42 10.06 -25.74
CA SER A 301 -1.09 10.14 -25.13
C SER A 301 -0.62 8.74 -24.74
N SER A 302 0.68 8.59 -24.50
CA SER A 302 1.22 7.33 -24.01
C SER A 302 0.61 6.89 -22.67
N THR A 303 0.19 7.84 -21.85
CA THR A 303 -0.52 7.59 -20.57
C THR A 303 -1.89 6.98 -20.81
N ASN A 304 -2.63 7.49 -21.81
CA ASN A 304 -3.96 6.97 -22.16
C ASN A 304 -3.89 5.52 -22.65
N VAL A 305 -2.88 5.17 -23.45
CA VAL A 305 -2.65 3.81 -23.92
C VAL A 305 -2.40 2.85 -22.73
N ILE A 306 -1.65 3.28 -21.74
CA ILE A 306 -1.42 2.48 -20.51
C ILE A 306 -2.75 2.27 -19.75
N TYR A 307 -3.58 3.30 -19.60
CA TYR A 307 -4.86 3.18 -18.91
C TYR A 307 -5.86 2.30 -19.67
N GLU A 308 -5.91 2.39 -20.99
CA GLU A 308 -6.73 1.49 -21.81
C GLU A 308 -6.35 0.02 -21.60
N GLY A 309 -5.05 -0.29 -21.56
CA GLY A 309 -4.57 -1.63 -21.28
C GLY A 309 -5.00 -2.16 -19.91
N VAL A 310 -5.06 -1.32 -18.89
CA VAL A 310 -5.50 -1.69 -17.54
C VAL A 310 -7.02 -1.90 -17.45
N ILE A 311 -7.81 -1.18 -18.25
CA ILE A 311 -9.28 -1.32 -18.25
C ILE A 311 -9.72 -2.54 -19.05
N LYS A 312 -9.00 -2.90 -20.11
CA LYS A 312 -9.35 -4.03 -20.98
C LYS A 312 -8.95 -5.41 -20.42
N ASN A 313 -8.04 -5.46 -19.46
CA ASN A 313 -7.61 -6.67 -18.75
C ASN A 313 -8.29 -6.80 -17.38
#